data_e1293ff5d48c5682aaaf9699c8570521
#
_entry.id   e1293ff5d48c5682aaaf9699c8570521
#
_cell.length_a   1.000
_cell.length_b   1.000
_cell.length_c   1.000
_cell.angle_alpha   90.00
_cell.angle_beta   90.00
_cell.angle_gamma   90.00
#
_symmetry.space_group_name_H-M   'P 1'
#
loop_
_entity.id
_entity.type
_entity.pdbx_description
1 polymer ?
#
loop_
_entity_poly.entity_id
_entity_poly.type
_entity_poly.pdbx_seq_one_letter_code
_entity_poly.pdbx_strand_id
1 'polypeptide(L)'
;MNKSPPRRVAVYVGRHDRLPRHSLLSFLCDRWRDAGIDIAVLDDPGRWVDADVAIMHVDATRRPPAYDAVLERYPRVINGRVRDISKRRVSAQLLTRRESGYDEPVIVKTDGNYCDQPDSRRRRLDNIARHVCSRVVDRLLPVRRDIHRTGSYPIYPSPRHVPRRVWWDRRLVVEPFLPERQDDLYCLRTWVFFGPREKASVSFSASPVVKRVNTIRSEFVPDVPEPIREARRRLGFDYGKFDFVIHRGRPVLLDANSTPACSDRPTPRLDAIADELAADLLAAPEPARVAR
;
A
#
# COMPACT_ATOMS: atom_id res chain seq x y z
N MET A 1 -33.12 -3.60 -7.83
CA MET A 1 -33.16 -2.12 -7.63
C MET A 1 -31.97 -1.53 -8.34
N ASN A 2 -32.21 -0.76 -9.40
CA ASN A 2 -31.19 -0.05 -10.15
C ASN A 2 -30.60 1.04 -9.23
N LYS A 3 -29.42 0.83 -8.67
CA LYS A 3 -28.77 1.85 -7.85
C LYS A 3 -28.04 2.80 -8.80
N SER A 4 -28.53 4.04 -8.85
CA SER A 4 -27.81 5.14 -9.50
C SER A 4 -26.40 5.29 -8.91
N PRO A 5 -25.44 5.92 -9.62
CA PRO A 5 -24.16 6.31 -9.04
C PRO A 5 -24.36 7.05 -7.71
N PRO A 6 -23.41 6.96 -6.76
CA PRO A 6 -23.52 7.68 -5.51
C PRO A 6 -23.59 9.19 -5.78
N ARG A 7 -24.38 9.92 -5.01
CA ARG A 7 -24.45 11.40 -5.11
C ARG A 7 -23.28 12.06 -4.37
N ARG A 8 -22.87 11.45 -3.28
CA ARG A 8 -21.78 11.95 -2.43
C ARG A 8 -20.89 10.82 -1.93
N VAL A 9 -19.60 11.09 -1.89
CA VAL A 9 -18.55 10.20 -1.35
C VAL A 9 -17.79 10.93 -0.26
N ALA A 10 -17.68 10.33 0.93
CA ALA A 10 -16.86 10.80 2.04
C ALA A 10 -15.48 10.12 1.98
N VAL A 11 -14.41 10.89 1.86
CA VAL A 11 -13.02 10.39 1.87
C VAL A 11 -12.38 10.72 3.20
N TYR A 12 -12.10 9.70 4.01
CA TYR A 12 -11.40 9.88 5.27
C TYR A 12 -9.89 9.76 5.07
N VAL A 13 -9.16 10.81 5.40
CA VAL A 13 -7.70 10.86 5.42
C VAL A 13 -7.17 10.86 6.86
N GLY A 14 -5.84 10.81 7.01
CA GLY A 14 -5.22 10.93 8.33
C GLY A 14 -5.62 12.24 9.01
N ARG A 15 -5.69 12.22 10.34
CA ARG A 15 -6.15 13.38 11.13
C ARG A 15 -5.26 14.61 10.87
N HIS A 16 -5.81 15.75 10.47
CA HIS A 16 -5.17 16.97 9.96
C HIS A 16 -4.40 16.81 8.65
N ASP A 17 -4.57 15.69 7.93
CA ASP A 17 -4.02 15.53 6.60
C ASP A 17 -4.96 16.12 5.54
N ARG A 18 -4.43 16.18 4.32
CA ARG A 18 -5.20 16.48 3.12
C ARG A 18 -5.07 15.30 2.17
N LEU A 19 -6.02 15.10 1.29
CA LEU A 19 -5.86 14.16 0.21
C LEU A 19 -4.67 14.61 -0.69
N PRO A 20 -3.57 13.83 -0.72
CA PRO A 20 -2.38 14.27 -1.45
C PRO A 20 -2.65 14.27 -2.95
N ARG A 21 -2.22 15.32 -3.67
CA ARG A 21 -2.35 15.38 -5.14
C ARG A 21 -1.66 14.23 -5.88
N HIS A 22 -0.62 13.65 -5.28
CA HIS A 22 0.11 12.50 -5.80
C HIS A 22 -0.47 11.15 -5.33
N SER A 23 -1.67 11.12 -4.76
CA SER A 23 -2.37 9.87 -4.46
C SER A 23 -3.21 9.43 -5.66
N LEU A 24 -3.26 8.13 -5.92
CA LEU A 24 -4.14 7.58 -6.95
C LEU A 24 -5.60 7.97 -6.69
N LEU A 25 -6.03 7.99 -5.42
CA LEU A 25 -7.39 8.38 -5.06
C LEU A 25 -7.74 9.82 -5.46
N SER A 26 -6.76 10.75 -5.45
CA SER A 26 -7.00 12.12 -5.93
C SER A 26 -7.45 12.13 -7.40
N PHE A 27 -6.78 11.36 -8.24
CA PHE A 27 -7.15 11.22 -9.65
C PHE A 27 -8.52 10.56 -9.86
N LEU A 28 -8.88 9.59 -9.01
CA LEU A 28 -10.24 9.02 -9.04
C LEU A 28 -11.29 10.05 -8.62
N CYS A 29 -11.02 10.81 -7.57
CA CYS A 29 -11.91 11.87 -7.08
C CYS A 29 -12.15 12.94 -8.16
N ASP A 30 -11.15 13.28 -8.96
CA ASP A 30 -11.32 14.24 -10.04
C ASP A 30 -12.29 13.71 -11.11
N ARG A 31 -12.15 12.42 -11.55
CA ARG A 31 -13.09 11.77 -12.46
C ARG A 31 -14.53 11.73 -11.93
N TRP A 32 -14.67 11.43 -10.63
CA TRP A 32 -15.98 11.41 -9.98
C TRP A 32 -16.61 12.79 -9.89
N ARG A 33 -15.83 13.84 -9.59
CA ARG A 33 -16.32 15.24 -9.62
C ARG A 33 -16.75 15.66 -11.02
N ASP A 34 -15.98 15.32 -12.05
CA ASP A 34 -16.32 15.60 -13.43
C ASP A 34 -17.62 14.90 -13.85
N ALA A 35 -17.93 13.77 -13.24
CA ALA A 35 -19.20 13.05 -13.40
C ALA A 35 -20.33 13.54 -12.47
N GLY A 36 -20.13 14.61 -11.71
CA GLY A 36 -21.13 15.23 -10.83
C GLY A 36 -21.27 14.62 -9.44
N ILE A 37 -20.32 13.76 -9.01
CA ILE A 37 -20.31 13.21 -7.66
C ILE A 37 -19.66 14.23 -6.70
N ASP A 38 -20.34 14.58 -5.60
CA ASP A 38 -19.79 15.42 -4.56
C ASP A 38 -18.78 14.64 -3.70
N ILE A 39 -17.56 15.18 -3.55
CA ILE A 39 -16.47 14.56 -2.80
C ILE A 39 -16.15 15.38 -1.57
N ALA A 40 -16.51 14.87 -0.39
CA ALA A 40 -16.17 15.45 0.89
C ALA A 40 -14.92 14.80 1.49
N VAL A 41 -13.85 15.56 1.67
CA VAL A 41 -12.61 15.08 2.33
C VAL A 41 -12.66 15.42 3.81
N LEU A 42 -12.53 14.41 4.66
CA LEU A 42 -12.63 14.51 6.12
C LEU A 42 -11.29 14.07 6.75
N ASP A 43 -10.73 14.93 7.58
CA ASP A 43 -9.45 14.74 8.27
C ASP A 43 -9.59 14.43 9.77
N ASP A 44 -10.81 14.18 10.21
CA ASP A 44 -11.13 13.83 11.60
C ASP A 44 -12.22 12.75 11.63
N PRO A 45 -11.97 11.58 12.27
CA PRO A 45 -12.97 10.52 12.40
C PRO A 45 -14.20 10.91 13.25
N GLY A 46 -14.10 11.99 14.04
CA GLY A 46 -15.24 12.56 14.79
C GLY A 46 -16.20 13.38 13.93
N ARG A 47 -15.75 13.81 12.74
CA ARG A 47 -16.58 14.56 11.78
C ARG A 47 -17.19 13.60 10.77
N TRP A 48 -18.40 13.89 10.33
CA TRP A 48 -19.09 13.11 9.30
C TRP A 48 -19.98 14.01 8.44
N VAL A 49 -20.28 13.52 7.26
CA VAL A 49 -21.25 14.10 6.32
C VAL A 49 -22.19 13.01 5.85
N ASP A 50 -23.40 13.35 5.47
CA ASP A 50 -24.29 12.41 4.83
C ASP A 50 -23.73 12.05 3.44
N ALA A 51 -23.44 10.77 3.21
CA ALA A 51 -22.85 10.28 1.97
C ALA A 51 -23.20 8.79 1.73
N ASP A 52 -23.28 8.40 0.46
CA ASP A 52 -23.65 7.05 0.05
C ASP A 52 -22.50 6.04 0.25
N VAL A 53 -21.26 6.55 0.17
CA VAL A 53 -20.06 5.74 0.28
C VAL A 53 -19.01 6.48 1.10
N ALA A 54 -18.33 5.77 2.01
CA ALA A 54 -17.12 6.25 2.64
C ALA A 54 -15.89 5.50 2.11
N ILE A 55 -14.76 6.18 1.99
CA ILE A 55 -13.47 5.60 1.58
C ILE A 55 -12.46 5.83 2.68
N MET A 56 -11.89 4.76 3.24
CA MET A 56 -10.80 4.82 4.21
C MET A 56 -9.46 4.98 3.48
N HIS A 57 -8.97 6.23 3.38
CA HIS A 57 -7.68 6.58 2.78
C HIS A 57 -6.74 7.18 3.85
N VAL A 58 -6.62 6.45 4.97
CA VAL A 58 -5.77 6.86 6.10
C VAL A 58 -4.37 6.30 5.88
N ASP A 59 -3.39 7.19 5.67
CA ASP A 59 -1.98 6.81 5.47
C ASP A 59 -1.33 6.43 6.80
N ALA A 60 -1.59 5.21 7.22
CA ALA A 60 -1.05 4.62 8.43
C ALA A 60 -0.87 3.11 8.26
N THR A 61 0.24 2.56 8.76
CA THR A 61 0.47 1.10 8.77
C THR A 61 -0.64 0.36 9.53
N ARG A 62 -1.08 0.95 10.64
CA ARG A 62 -2.23 0.47 11.42
C ARG A 62 -3.23 1.60 11.57
N ARG A 63 -4.45 1.39 11.05
CA ARG A 63 -5.51 2.38 11.16
C ARG A 63 -5.84 2.64 12.64
N PRO A 64 -5.83 3.91 13.09
CA PRO A 64 -6.20 4.23 14.46
C PRO A 64 -7.64 3.79 14.79
N PRO A 65 -7.91 3.21 15.97
CA PRO A 65 -9.24 2.73 16.36
C PRO A 65 -10.35 3.78 16.30
N ALA A 66 -9.99 5.07 16.44
CA ALA A 66 -10.94 6.17 16.32
C ALA A 66 -11.72 6.19 14.98
N TYR A 67 -11.17 5.57 13.92
CA TYR A 67 -11.85 5.46 12.63
C TYR A 67 -12.87 4.29 12.58
N ASP A 68 -12.92 3.42 13.58
CA ASP A 68 -13.85 2.28 13.57
C ASP A 68 -15.31 2.76 13.68
N ALA A 69 -15.57 3.84 14.41
CA ALA A 69 -16.90 4.46 14.50
C ALA A 69 -17.44 4.98 13.15
N VAL A 70 -16.55 5.27 12.18
CA VAL A 70 -16.96 5.68 10.83
C VAL A 70 -17.62 4.53 10.08
N LEU A 71 -17.20 3.28 10.32
CA LEU A 71 -17.68 2.10 9.61
C LEU A 71 -19.18 1.85 9.81
N GLU A 72 -19.71 2.27 10.96
CA GLU A 72 -21.12 2.08 11.34
C GLU A 72 -22.04 3.16 10.77
N ARG A 73 -21.47 4.28 10.29
CA ARG A 73 -22.23 5.45 9.84
C ARG A 73 -22.62 5.41 8.37
N TYR A 74 -21.94 4.60 7.58
CA TYR A 74 -22.12 4.59 6.12
C TYR A 74 -22.61 3.24 5.62
N PRO A 75 -23.54 3.21 4.66
CA PRO A 75 -24.06 1.96 4.11
C PRO A 75 -23.03 1.15 3.33
N ARG A 76 -22.00 1.83 2.77
CA ARG A 76 -20.87 1.20 2.07
C ARG A 76 -19.57 1.88 2.50
N VAL A 77 -18.58 1.09 2.93
CA VAL A 77 -17.26 1.59 3.31
C VAL A 77 -16.17 0.84 2.54
N ILE A 78 -15.49 1.56 1.66
CA ILE A 78 -14.33 1.05 0.91
C ILE A 78 -13.13 0.98 1.86
N ASN A 79 -12.41 -0.14 1.87
CA ASN A 79 -11.33 -0.46 2.80
C ASN A 79 -11.74 -0.46 4.29
N GLY A 80 -13.02 -0.61 4.59
CA GLY A 80 -13.51 -0.70 5.97
C GLY A 80 -12.84 -1.83 6.76
N ARG A 81 -12.50 -2.95 6.12
CA ARG A 81 -11.88 -4.13 6.74
C ARG A 81 -10.35 -4.03 6.86
N VAL A 82 -9.70 -3.09 6.14
CA VAL A 82 -8.24 -2.91 6.18
C VAL A 82 -7.84 -2.19 7.46
N ARG A 83 -7.27 -2.91 8.43
CA ARG A 83 -6.85 -2.37 9.73
C ARG A 83 -5.34 -2.31 9.92
N ASP A 84 -4.62 -3.27 9.35
CA ASP A 84 -3.16 -3.42 9.50
C ASP A 84 -2.55 -3.89 8.18
N ILE A 85 -1.64 -3.09 7.64
CA ILE A 85 -0.87 -3.36 6.42
C ILE A 85 0.62 -3.52 6.72
N SER A 86 0.98 -3.81 7.98
CA SER A 86 2.36 -4.13 8.34
C SER A 86 2.87 -5.35 7.57
N LYS A 87 4.19 -5.41 7.36
CA LYS A 87 4.81 -6.57 6.68
C LYS A 87 4.52 -7.86 7.44
N ARG A 88 4.44 -7.80 8.78
CA ARG A 88 4.06 -8.95 9.61
C ARG A 88 2.64 -9.46 9.33
N ARG A 89 1.75 -8.61 8.86
CA ARG A 89 0.37 -9.00 8.50
C ARG A 89 0.25 -9.42 7.04
N VAL A 90 1.00 -8.76 6.16
CA VAL A 90 0.91 -8.92 4.70
C VAL A 90 1.75 -10.11 4.23
N SER A 91 3.00 -10.22 4.69
CA SER A 91 3.94 -11.24 4.26
C SER A 91 3.64 -12.61 4.86
N ALA A 92 3.69 -13.62 4.00
CA ALA A 92 3.66 -15.03 4.41
C ALA A 92 5.07 -15.64 4.58
N GLN A 93 6.13 -14.83 4.50
CA GLN A 93 7.51 -15.34 4.32
C GLN A 93 8.48 -14.73 5.33
N LEU A 94 7.99 -14.28 6.47
CA LEU A 94 8.85 -13.74 7.52
C LEU A 94 9.79 -14.82 8.04
N LEU A 95 11.07 -14.50 8.10
CA LEU A 95 12.06 -15.37 8.74
C LEU A 95 12.23 -15.01 10.21
N THR A 96 12.45 -16.01 11.01
CA THR A 96 12.91 -15.85 12.40
C THR A 96 14.39 -16.24 12.50
N ARG A 97 15.09 -15.70 13.50
CA ARG A 97 16.50 -16.04 13.71
C ARG A 97 16.75 -17.53 13.96
N ARG A 98 15.71 -18.29 14.35
CA ARG A 98 15.81 -19.71 14.71
C ARG A 98 15.49 -20.66 13.55
N GLU A 99 15.04 -20.14 12.42
CA GLU A 99 14.82 -20.96 11.23
C GLU A 99 16.15 -21.41 10.66
N SER A 100 16.57 -22.59 11.12
CA SER A 100 17.86 -23.20 10.84
C SER A 100 17.83 -24.03 9.57
N GLY A 101 17.75 -23.44 8.43
CA GLY A 101 17.73 -24.18 7.15
C GLY A 101 17.69 -23.27 5.94
N TYR A 102 17.35 -22.00 6.13
CA TYR A 102 17.38 -21.03 5.05
C TYR A 102 18.79 -20.41 4.95
N ASP A 103 19.46 -20.61 3.83
CA ASP A 103 20.82 -20.11 3.58
C ASP A 103 20.95 -19.34 2.25
N GLU A 104 19.80 -18.93 1.68
CA GLU A 104 19.74 -18.08 0.49
C GLU A 104 19.66 -16.59 0.89
N PRO A 105 19.81 -15.64 -0.08
CA PRO A 105 19.75 -14.21 0.21
C PRO A 105 18.47 -13.76 0.89
N VAL A 106 18.61 -12.77 1.79
CA VAL A 106 17.51 -12.17 2.56
C VAL A 106 17.52 -10.66 2.42
N ILE A 107 16.35 -10.07 2.56
CA ILE A 107 16.15 -8.62 2.57
C ILE A 107 15.60 -8.16 3.92
N VAL A 108 16.14 -7.06 4.44
CA VAL A 108 15.64 -6.43 5.66
C VAL A 108 14.78 -5.22 5.30
N LYS A 109 13.54 -5.23 5.79
CA LYS A 109 12.56 -4.15 5.53
C LYS A 109 12.07 -3.55 6.85
N THR A 110 11.50 -2.35 6.80
CA THR A 110 10.67 -1.86 7.90
C THR A 110 9.36 -2.63 7.96
N ASP A 111 8.86 -2.94 9.16
CA ASP A 111 7.55 -3.55 9.36
C ASP A 111 6.42 -2.62 8.89
N GLY A 112 6.62 -1.31 9.10
CA GLY A 112 5.68 -0.28 8.69
C GLY A 112 5.76 0.07 7.20
N ASN A 113 4.68 0.68 6.71
CA ASN A 113 4.64 1.24 5.37
C ASN A 113 5.55 2.47 5.27
N TYR A 114 5.99 2.81 4.06
CA TYR A 114 6.82 3.99 3.76
C TYR A 114 8.04 4.17 4.68
N CYS A 115 8.81 3.10 4.88
CA CYS A 115 9.99 3.11 5.74
C CYS A 115 9.71 3.53 7.20
N ASP A 116 8.49 3.36 7.67
CA ASP A 116 8.08 3.72 9.04
C ASP A 116 8.31 5.21 9.37
N GLN A 117 8.36 6.05 8.33
CA GLN A 117 8.49 7.49 8.54
C GLN A 117 7.23 8.01 9.24
N PRO A 118 7.39 8.66 10.37
CA PRO A 118 6.28 9.31 11.04
C PRO A 118 5.75 10.42 10.15
N ASP A 119 4.43 10.50 10.05
CA ASP A 119 3.71 11.56 9.35
C ASP A 119 4.27 12.94 9.73
N SER A 120 4.86 13.63 8.72
CA SER A 120 5.80 14.72 8.94
C SER A 120 5.17 16.04 9.40
N ARG A 121 3.84 16.16 9.36
CA ARG A 121 3.16 17.46 9.57
C ARG A 121 2.67 17.70 11.01
N ARG A 122 2.44 16.66 11.80
CA ARG A 122 1.87 16.77 13.16
C ARG A 122 2.86 16.99 14.29
N ARG A 123 4.16 16.92 14.03
CA ARG A 123 5.17 16.66 15.04
C ARG A 123 6.06 17.85 15.38
N ARG A 124 5.55 19.08 15.34
CA ARG A 124 6.42 20.20 15.71
C ARG A 124 6.65 20.34 17.23
N LEU A 125 5.77 19.88 18.08
CA LEU A 125 5.92 20.08 19.55
C LEU A 125 6.11 18.77 20.33
N ASP A 126 5.39 17.68 20.01
CA ASP A 126 5.61 16.37 20.65
C ASP A 126 6.90 15.67 20.16
N ASN A 127 7.56 16.26 19.18
CA ASN A 127 8.65 15.67 18.43
C ASN A 127 10.04 15.87 19.03
N ILE A 128 10.27 16.87 19.88
CA ILE A 128 11.65 17.12 20.35
C ILE A 128 12.12 15.95 21.21
N ALA A 129 11.32 15.49 22.15
CA ALA A 129 11.68 14.35 22.99
C ALA A 129 11.74 13.03 22.19
N ARG A 130 10.73 12.77 21.30
CA ARG A 130 10.72 11.59 20.45
C ARG A 130 11.81 11.63 19.38
N HIS A 131 12.15 12.80 18.84
CA HIS A 131 13.23 12.98 17.86
C HIS A 131 14.60 12.77 18.48
N VAL A 132 14.81 13.21 19.71
CA VAL A 132 16.04 12.94 20.48
C VAL A 132 16.14 11.45 20.79
N CYS A 133 15.07 10.82 21.28
CA CYS A 133 15.02 9.38 21.50
C CYS A 133 15.21 8.59 20.19
N SER A 134 14.59 9.01 19.08
CA SER A 134 14.78 8.38 17.78
C SER A 134 16.23 8.46 17.29
N ARG A 135 16.89 9.62 17.41
CA ARG A 135 18.30 9.79 17.01
C ARG A 135 19.26 8.95 17.85
N VAL A 136 19.01 8.81 19.15
CA VAL A 136 19.81 7.94 20.01
C VAL A 136 19.59 6.47 19.63
N VAL A 137 18.34 6.06 19.42
CA VAL A 137 17.99 4.72 18.98
C VAL A 137 18.53 4.43 17.57
N ASP A 138 18.48 5.39 16.63
CA ASP A 138 18.99 5.22 15.27
C ASP A 138 20.55 5.13 15.25
N ARG A 139 21.24 5.73 16.23
CA ARG A 139 22.68 5.49 16.41
C ARG A 139 22.99 4.06 16.85
N LEU A 140 22.09 3.44 17.61
CA LEU A 140 22.21 2.06 18.07
C LEU A 140 21.72 1.04 17.03
N LEU A 141 20.95 1.49 16.01
CA LEU A 141 20.34 0.67 14.97
C LEU A 141 20.71 1.18 13.57
N PRO A 142 21.96 1.03 13.14
CA PRO A 142 22.47 1.61 11.88
C PRO A 142 21.69 1.15 10.66
N VAL A 143 21.21 -0.11 10.62
CA VAL A 143 20.45 -0.65 9.49
C VAL A 143 19.14 0.12 9.27
N ARG A 144 18.41 0.41 10.35
CA ARG A 144 17.17 1.19 10.26
C ARG A 144 17.44 2.63 9.81
N ARG A 145 18.47 3.27 10.39
CA ARG A 145 18.88 4.61 9.98
C ARG A 145 19.24 4.66 8.48
N ASP A 146 19.95 3.65 8.00
CA ASP A 146 20.35 3.59 6.59
C ASP A 146 19.15 3.36 5.68
N ILE A 147 18.19 2.52 6.06
CA ILE A 147 16.91 2.36 5.32
C ILE A 147 16.19 3.72 5.24
N HIS A 148 16.06 4.44 6.35
CA HIS A 148 15.41 5.76 6.36
C HIS A 148 16.13 6.80 5.50
N ARG A 149 17.48 6.82 5.57
CA ARG A 149 18.31 7.78 4.84
C ARG A 149 18.32 7.51 3.33
N THR A 150 18.44 6.26 2.93
CA THR A 150 18.59 5.87 1.51
C THR A 150 17.26 5.52 0.86
N GLY A 151 16.25 5.25 1.66
CA GLY A 151 15.00 4.65 1.22
C GLY A 151 15.22 3.26 0.60
N SER A 152 16.36 2.62 0.83
CA SER A 152 16.72 1.33 0.23
C SER A 152 16.82 0.24 1.30
N TYR A 153 16.37 -0.95 0.94
CA TYR A 153 16.40 -2.12 1.81
C TYR A 153 17.69 -2.91 1.59
N PRO A 154 18.50 -3.18 2.62
CA PRO A 154 19.71 -3.96 2.49
C PRO A 154 19.39 -5.43 2.23
N ILE A 155 20.15 -6.03 1.31
CA ILE A 155 20.13 -7.45 0.99
C ILE A 155 21.37 -8.07 1.58
N TYR A 156 21.21 -9.19 2.28
CA TYR A 156 22.30 -9.98 2.86
C TYR A 156 22.40 -11.33 2.18
N PRO A 157 23.61 -11.92 2.05
CA PRO A 157 23.79 -13.22 1.40
C PRO A 157 23.02 -14.37 2.06
N SER A 158 22.79 -14.29 3.36
CA SER A 158 21.96 -15.25 4.10
C SER A 158 21.54 -14.65 5.48
N PRO A 159 20.62 -15.29 6.22
CA PRO A 159 20.22 -14.87 7.56
C PRO A 159 21.37 -14.73 8.55
N ARG A 160 22.47 -15.50 8.38
CA ARG A 160 23.65 -15.46 9.25
C ARG A 160 24.40 -14.13 9.16
N HIS A 161 24.32 -13.44 8.03
CA HIS A 161 24.96 -12.15 7.78
C HIS A 161 24.13 -10.96 8.28
N VAL A 162 22.86 -11.19 8.64
CA VAL A 162 22.00 -10.15 9.17
C VAL A 162 22.45 -9.78 10.59
N PRO A 163 22.72 -8.49 10.87
CA PRO A 163 23.16 -8.06 12.19
C PRO A 163 22.20 -8.49 13.30
N ARG A 164 22.73 -9.01 14.41
CA ARG A 164 21.93 -9.55 15.51
C ARG A 164 20.84 -8.60 16.01
N ARG A 165 21.12 -7.30 16.01
CA ARG A 165 20.18 -6.26 16.46
C ARG A 165 18.94 -6.15 15.60
N VAL A 166 19.01 -6.48 14.30
CA VAL A 166 17.85 -6.48 13.38
C VAL A 166 16.77 -7.44 13.86
N TRP A 167 17.17 -8.61 14.36
CA TRP A 167 16.24 -9.65 14.81
C TRP A 167 15.46 -9.28 16.08
N TRP A 168 15.93 -8.28 16.84
CA TRP A 168 15.28 -7.80 18.05
C TRP A 168 14.53 -6.50 17.86
N ASP A 169 14.77 -5.79 16.77
CA ASP A 169 13.99 -4.59 16.46
C ASP A 169 12.63 -4.96 15.85
N ARG A 170 11.57 -4.81 16.66
CA ARG A 170 10.19 -5.08 16.24
C ARG A 170 9.71 -4.23 15.05
N ARG A 171 10.44 -3.18 14.69
CA ARG A 171 10.14 -2.30 13.54
C ARG A 171 10.78 -2.79 12.25
N LEU A 172 11.61 -3.84 12.35
CA LEU A 172 12.24 -4.48 11.20
C LEU A 172 11.71 -5.89 11.02
N VAL A 173 11.73 -6.34 9.78
CA VAL A 173 11.43 -7.72 9.38
C VAL A 173 12.53 -8.21 8.46
N VAL A 174 12.75 -9.51 8.50
CA VAL A 174 13.67 -10.21 7.58
C VAL A 174 12.84 -11.16 6.74
N GLU A 175 12.98 -11.07 5.44
CA GLU A 175 12.29 -11.92 4.46
C GLU A 175 13.30 -12.55 3.52
N PRO A 176 13.00 -13.70 2.89
CA PRO A 176 13.72 -14.17 1.72
C PRO A 176 13.80 -13.06 0.67
N PHE A 177 14.95 -12.88 0.06
CA PHE A 177 15.05 -12.04 -1.12
C PHE A 177 14.67 -12.88 -2.34
N LEU A 178 13.50 -12.64 -2.89
CA LEU A 178 12.89 -13.42 -3.96
C LEU A 178 12.78 -12.57 -5.24
N PRO A 179 13.86 -12.37 -5.99
CA PRO A 179 13.81 -11.57 -7.20
C PRO A 179 13.06 -12.31 -8.31
N GLU A 180 12.29 -11.57 -9.09
CA GLU A 180 11.88 -11.95 -10.43
C GLU A 180 12.86 -11.33 -11.41
N ARG A 181 13.33 -12.09 -12.39
CA ARG A 181 14.21 -11.63 -13.46
C ARG A 181 13.65 -12.01 -14.81
N GLN A 182 13.78 -11.09 -15.74
CA GLN A 182 13.57 -11.32 -17.16
C GLN A 182 14.78 -10.74 -17.88
N ASP A 183 15.46 -11.58 -18.61
CA ASP A 183 16.77 -11.28 -19.19
C ASP A 183 17.75 -10.81 -18.08
N ASP A 184 18.40 -9.68 -18.27
CA ASP A 184 19.34 -9.10 -17.31
C ASP A 184 18.68 -8.11 -16.32
N LEU A 185 17.35 -7.92 -16.38
CA LEU A 185 16.63 -6.98 -15.55
C LEU A 185 15.87 -7.66 -14.42
N TYR A 186 15.77 -6.95 -13.29
CA TYR A 186 14.86 -7.29 -12.21
C TYR A 186 13.47 -6.76 -12.51
N CYS A 187 12.45 -7.52 -12.12
CA CYS A 187 11.06 -7.20 -12.34
C CYS A 187 10.32 -6.95 -11.02
N LEU A 188 9.40 -6.00 -11.04
CA LEU A 188 8.40 -5.82 -9.99
C LEU A 188 7.03 -5.69 -10.64
N ARG A 189 6.11 -6.54 -10.23
CA ARG A 189 4.72 -6.49 -10.67
C ARG A 189 3.91 -5.64 -9.70
N THR A 190 3.10 -4.77 -10.24
CA THR A 190 2.21 -3.90 -9.48
C THR A 190 0.78 -4.12 -9.94
N TRP A 191 -0.11 -4.37 -9.00
CA TRP A 191 -1.55 -4.48 -9.23
C TRP A 191 -2.26 -3.37 -8.47
N VAL A 192 -2.97 -2.50 -9.18
CA VAL A 192 -3.86 -1.47 -8.62
C VAL A 192 -5.30 -1.83 -8.91
N PHE A 193 -6.18 -1.57 -7.93
CA PHE A 193 -7.58 -1.97 -8.04
C PHE A 193 -8.50 -1.04 -7.22
N PHE A 194 -9.75 -0.95 -7.67
CA PHE A 194 -10.86 -0.32 -6.95
C PHE A 194 -12.14 -1.11 -7.26
N GLY A 195 -12.75 -1.73 -6.24
CA GLY A 195 -13.84 -2.68 -6.45
C GLY A 195 -13.43 -3.80 -7.42
N PRO A 196 -14.24 -4.11 -8.44
CA PRO A 196 -13.90 -5.11 -9.47
C PRO A 196 -12.93 -4.58 -10.54
N ARG A 197 -12.71 -3.26 -10.61
CA ARG A 197 -11.84 -2.63 -11.60
C ARG A 197 -10.38 -2.74 -11.21
N GLU A 198 -9.52 -3.02 -12.19
CA GLU A 198 -8.11 -3.28 -11.92
C GLU A 198 -7.20 -3.01 -13.10
N LYS A 199 -5.93 -2.72 -12.81
CA LYS A 199 -4.84 -2.67 -13.78
C LYS A 199 -3.60 -3.30 -13.18
N ALA A 200 -2.94 -4.16 -13.91
CA ALA A 200 -1.66 -4.75 -13.52
C ALA A 200 -0.55 -4.32 -14.47
N SER A 201 0.64 -4.24 -13.95
CA SER A 201 1.82 -3.85 -14.72
C SER A 201 3.07 -4.52 -14.19
N VAL A 202 4.09 -4.62 -15.04
CA VAL A 202 5.45 -5.01 -14.66
C VAL A 202 6.40 -3.86 -14.95
N SER A 203 7.28 -3.57 -13.99
CA SER A 203 8.35 -2.57 -14.08
C SER A 203 9.69 -3.28 -14.07
N PHE A 204 10.64 -2.80 -14.88
CA PHE A 204 11.95 -3.39 -15.08
C PHE A 204 13.04 -2.44 -14.62
N SER A 205 14.07 -2.97 -13.97
CA SER A 205 15.19 -2.22 -13.42
C SER A 205 16.48 -3.05 -13.42
N ALA A 206 17.63 -2.38 -13.58
CA ALA A 206 18.93 -2.99 -13.33
C ALA A 206 19.20 -3.21 -11.83
N SER A 207 18.45 -2.53 -10.96
CA SER A 207 18.57 -2.66 -9.50
C SER A 207 17.72 -3.80 -8.97
N PRO A 208 18.22 -4.63 -8.04
CA PRO A 208 17.46 -5.71 -7.43
C PRO A 208 16.26 -5.24 -6.60
N VAL A 209 16.29 -4.00 -6.10
CA VAL A 209 15.16 -3.35 -5.46
C VAL A 209 14.53 -2.37 -6.45
N VAL A 210 13.53 -2.86 -7.18
CA VAL A 210 12.85 -2.06 -8.20
C VAL A 210 12.00 -0.98 -7.53
N LYS A 211 12.19 0.26 -7.98
CA LYS A 211 11.45 1.45 -7.53
C LYS A 211 11.12 2.33 -8.74
N ARG A 212 10.14 3.23 -8.59
CA ARG A 212 9.78 4.18 -9.63
C ARG A 212 11.00 4.98 -10.15
N VAL A 213 11.90 5.40 -9.25
CA VAL A 213 13.08 6.22 -9.59
C VAL A 213 14.15 5.47 -10.38
N ASN A 214 14.17 4.14 -10.33
CA ASN A 214 15.15 3.31 -11.05
C ASN A 214 14.50 2.40 -12.11
N THR A 215 13.21 2.62 -12.42
CA THR A 215 12.49 1.89 -13.46
C THR A 215 12.97 2.36 -14.83
N ILE A 216 13.43 1.42 -15.65
CA ILE A 216 13.89 1.64 -17.03
C ILE A 216 12.69 1.63 -17.98
N ARG A 217 11.80 0.65 -17.84
CA ARG A 217 10.57 0.51 -18.61
C ARG A 217 9.47 -0.11 -17.76
N SER A 218 8.23 0.11 -18.17
CA SER A 218 7.07 -0.49 -17.51
C SER A 218 5.98 -0.74 -18.54
N GLU A 219 5.32 -1.88 -18.45
CA GLU A 219 4.24 -2.29 -19.36
C GLU A 219 3.05 -2.88 -18.61
N PHE A 220 1.86 -2.79 -19.19
CA PHE A 220 0.68 -3.44 -18.64
C PHE A 220 0.76 -4.95 -18.89
N VAL A 221 0.23 -5.71 -17.93
CA VAL A 221 0.06 -7.17 -18.03
C VAL A 221 -1.41 -7.52 -17.86
N PRO A 222 -1.91 -8.54 -18.57
CA PRO A 222 -3.34 -8.85 -18.58
C PRO A 222 -3.82 -9.47 -17.27
N ASP A 223 -2.97 -10.27 -16.61
CA ASP A 223 -3.40 -11.15 -15.55
C ASP A 223 -2.69 -10.92 -14.22
N VAL A 224 -3.43 -11.13 -13.15
CA VAL A 224 -2.96 -11.20 -11.77
C VAL A 224 -3.17 -12.62 -11.27
N PRO A 225 -2.12 -13.31 -10.79
CA PRO A 225 -2.23 -14.68 -10.30
C PRO A 225 -3.24 -14.83 -9.16
N GLU A 226 -3.98 -15.94 -9.16
CA GLU A 226 -5.02 -16.20 -8.15
C GLU A 226 -4.53 -16.13 -6.69
N PRO A 227 -3.33 -16.60 -6.31
CA PRO A 227 -2.83 -16.43 -4.94
C PRO A 227 -2.70 -14.95 -4.50
N ILE A 228 -2.45 -14.02 -5.44
CA ILE A 228 -2.41 -12.57 -5.15
C ILE A 228 -3.83 -12.03 -4.97
N ARG A 229 -4.79 -12.50 -5.77
CA ARG A 229 -6.23 -12.19 -5.60
C ARG A 229 -6.76 -12.72 -4.26
N GLU A 230 -6.37 -13.91 -3.89
CA GLU A 230 -6.68 -14.50 -2.58
C GLU A 230 -6.12 -13.68 -1.42
N ALA A 231 -4.87 -13.22 -1.54
CA ALA A 231 -4.28 -12.33 -0.54
C ALA A 231 -5.07 -11.03 -0.40
N ARG A 232 -5.58 -10.45 -1.50
CA ARG A 232 -6.47 -9.27 -1.47
C ARG A 232 -7.75 -9.57 -0.68
N ARG A 233 -8.43 -10.69 -0.97
CA ARG A 233 -9.65 -11.10 -0.24
C ARG A 233 -9.38 -11.30 1.25
N ARG A 234 -8.31 -12.03 1.59
CA ARG A 234 -7.87 -12.30 2.97
C ARG A 234 -7.54 -11.03 3.75
N LEU A 235 -6.89 -10.05 3.11
CA LEU A 235 -6.52 -8.78 3.70
C LEU A 235 -7.67 -7.77 3.73
N GLY A 236 -8.79 -8.05 3.03
CA GLY A 236 -10.00 -7.24 3.03
C GLY A 236 -9.92 -5.94 2.23
N PHE A 237 -9.07 -5.89 1.19
CA PHE A 237 -8.90 -4.71 0.38
C PHE A 237 -10.00 -4.57 -0.69
N ASP A 238 -10.69 -3.44 -0.67
CA ASP A 238 -11.57 -3.02 -1.76
C ASP A 238 -10.83 -2.12 -2.75
N TYR A 239 -9.88 -1.30 -2.26
CA TYR A 239 -9.06 -0.36 -3.00
C TYR A 239 -7.61 -0.44 -2.52
N GLY A 240 -6.66 -0.37 -3.46
CA GLY A 240 -5.26 -0.36 -3.09
C GLY A 240 -4.30 -0.71 -4.21
N LYS A 241 -3.06 -0.93 -3.78
CA LYS A 241 -1.95 -1.37 -4.62
C LYS A 241 -1.22 -2.53 -3.96
N PHE A 242 -1.02 -3.61 -4.71
CA PHE A 242 -0.18 -4.73 -4.30
C PHE A 242 1.06 -4.80 -5.19
N ASP A 243 2.22 -4.95 -4.55
CA ASP A 243 3.48 -5.22 -5.22
C ASP A 243 3.83 -6.70 -5.02
N PHE A 244 4.10 -7.42 -6.10
CA PHE A 244 4.38 -8.84 -6.09
C PHE A 244 5.42 -9.21 -7.15
N VAL A 245 5.96 -10.43 -7.07
CA VAL A 245 6.87 -11.02 -8.05
C VAL A 245 6.44 -12.42 -8.39
N ILE A 246 6.92 -12.95 -9.52
CA ILE A 246 6.87 -14.37 -9.85
C ILE A 246 8.27 -14.94 -9.67
N HIS A 247 8.53 -15.51 -8.51
CA HIS A 247 9.83 -16.11 -8.20
C HIS A 247 9.80 -17.63 -8.44
N ARG A 248 10.64 -18.12 -9.34
CA ARG A 248 10.70 -19.57 -9.71
C ARG A 248 9.30 -20.14 -10.00
N GLY A 249 8.47 -19.38 -10.76
CA GLY A 249 7.11 -19.76 -11.13
C GLY A 249 6.05 -19.59 -10.05
N ARG A 250 6.41 -19.10 -8.86
CA ARG A 250 5.48 -18.88 -7.74
C ARG A 250 5.20 -17.39 -7.53
N PRO A 251 3.92 -16.96 -7.53
CA PRO A 251 3.58 -15.58 -7.21
C PRO A 251 3.76 -15.31 -5.70
N VAL A 252 4.43 -14.21 -5.39
CA VAL A 252 4.80 -13.82 -4.03
C VAL A 252 4.42 -12.38 -3.79
N LEU A 253 3.50 -12.13 -2.84
CA LEU A 253 3.15 -10.79 -2.41
C LEU A 253 4.29 -10.19 -1.57
N LEU A 254 4.78 -9.01 -1.99
CA LEU A 254 5.88 -8.31 -1.33
C LEU A 254 5.41 -7.12 -0.48
N ASP A 255 4.30 -6.47 -0.90
CA ASP A 255 3.75 -5.29 -0.22
C ASP A 255 2.28 -5.09 -0.57
N ALA A 256 1.54 -4.51 0.39
CA ALA A 256 0.15 -4.08 0.22
C ALA A 256 0.00 -2.64 0.74
N ASN A 257 -0.55 -1.77 -0.09
CA ASN A 257 -0.71 -0.35 0.21
C ASN A 257 -2.16 0.09 0.02
N SER A 258 -2.78 0.62 1.07
CA SER A 258 -4.15 1.14 1.09
C SER A 258 -4.26 2.60 0.62
N THR A 259 -3.13 3.30 0.48
CA THR A 259 -3.03 4.70 0.06
C THR A 259 -2.02 4.85 -1.09
N PRO A 260 -2.27 4.21 -2.27
CA PRO A 260 -1.30 4.19 -3.35
C PRO A 260 -0.90 5.59 -3.80
N ALA A 261 0.42 5.87 -3.76
CA ALA A 261 0.98 7.08 -4.35
C ALA A 261 1.26 6.87 -5.84
N CYS A 262 1.12 7.94 -6.63
CA CYS A 262 1.44 7.98 -8.05
C CYS A 262 2.28 9.22 -8.38
N SER A 263 2.45 9.54 -9.66
CA SER A 263 3.04 10.82 -10.08
C SER A 263 2.08 11.96 -9.72
N ASP A 264 2.62 13.10 -9.33
CA ASP A 264 1.86 14.35 -9.17
C ASP A 264 1.50 15.01 -10.52
N ARG A 265 2.10 14.52 -11.61
CA ARG A 265 1.81 14.95 -12.98
C ARG A 265 0.99 13.90 -13.71
N PRO A 266 -0.09 14.30 -14.38
CA PRO A 266 -0.84 13.42 -15.26
C PRO A 266 0.10 12.81 -16.31
N THR A 267 -0.11 11.54 -16.61
CA THR A 267 0.55 10.84 -17.72
C THR A 267 -0.49 9.95 -18.40
N PRO A 268 -0.39 9.68 -19.71
CA PRO A 268 -1.36 8.82 -20.40
C PRO A 268 -1.58 7.48 -19.71
N ARG A 269 -0.52 6.94 -19.10
CA ARG A 269 -0.60 5.70 -18.33
C ARG A 269 -1.41 5.87 -17.03
N LEU A 270 -1.20 6.95 -16.29
CA LEU A 270 -1.92 7.22 -15.05
C LEU A 270 -3.38 7.54 -15.33
N ASP A 271 -3.65 8.28 -16.41
CA ASP A 271 -5.02 8.56 -16.86
C ASP A 271 -5.76 7.26 -17.22
N ALA A 272 -5.15 6.36 -17.99
CA ALA A 272 -5.75 5.07 -18.33
C ALA A 272 -6.03 4.20 -17.08
N ILE A 273 -5.21 4.29 -16.04
CA ILE A 273 -5.45 3.62 -14.76
C ILE A 273 -6.62 4.29 -14.02
N ALA A 274 -6.62 5.62 -13.94
CA ALA A 274 -7.65 6.35 -13.22
C ALA A 274 -9.02 6.20 -13.85
N ASP A 275 -9.10 6.25 -15.18
CA ASP A 275 -10.34 6.07 -15.95
C ASP A 275 -10.93 4.68 -15.72
N GLU A 276 -10.10 3.63 -15.79
CA GLU A 276 -10.55 2.26 -15.52
C GLU A 276 -11.06 2.10 -14.08
N LEU A 277 -10.31 2.57 -13.11
CA LEU A 277 -10.65 2.36 -11.70
C LEU A 277 -11.83 3.23 -11.25
N ALA A 278 -11.96 4.45 -11.75
CA ALA A 278 -13.07 5.34 -11.42
C ALA A 278 -14.43 4.79 -11.89
N ALA A 279 -14.42 3.97 -12.93
CA ALA A 279 -15.64 3.40 -13.53
C ALA A 279 -16.47 2.55 -12.54
N ASP A 280 -15.89 2.01 -11.46
CA ASP A 280 -16.66 1.23 -10.46
C ASP A 280 -17.76 2.05 -9.79
N LEU A 281 -17.46 3.27 -9.38
CA LEU A 281 -18.47 4.15 -8.76
C LEU A 281 -19.37 4.85 -9.79
N LEU A 282 -18.93 4.95 -11.04
CA LEU A 282 -19.71 5.55 -12.13
C LEU A 282 -20.69 4.56 -12.76
N ALA A 283 -20.38 3.26 -12.73
CA ALA A 283 -21.26 2.22 -13.21
C ALA A 283 -22.43 2.00 -12.23
N ALA A 284 -23.63 1.82 -12.76
CA ALA A 284 -24.70 1.25 -11.97
C ALA A 284 -24.25 -0.12 -11.42
N PRO A 285 -24.52 -0.47 -10.14
CA PRO A 285 -24.08 -1.73 -9.58
C PRO A 285 -24.67 -2.89 -10.39
N GLU A 286 -23.81 -3.81 -10.82
CA GLU A 286 -24.26 -5.09 -11.37
C GLU A 286 -25.19 -5.78 -10.36
N PRO A 287 -26.32 -6.37 -10.80
CA PRO A 287 -27.19 -7.13 -9.93
C PRO A 287 -26.33 -8.25 -9.30
N ALA A 288 -26.39 -8.38 -7.98
CA ALA A 288 -25.72 -9.45 -7.27
C ALA A 288 -26.07 -10.77 -7.97
N ARG A 289 -25.07 -11.49 -8.49
CA ARG A 289 -25.29 -12.85 -8.98
C ARG A 289 -25.77 -13.67 -7.80
N VAL A 290 -27.06 -13.96 -7.80
CA VAL A 290 -27.66 -14.94 -6.90
C VAL A 290 -26.98 -16.26 -7.25
N ALA A 291 -26.10 -16.73 -6.38
CA ALA A 291 -25.57 -18.09 -6.46
C ALA A 291 -26.77 -19.03 -6.36
N ARG A 292 -27.04 -19.76 -7.46
CA ARG A 292 -27.96 -20.90 -7.46
C ARG A 292 -27.25 -22.12 -6.90
#